data_196993bda9c2d40e689118e3f1c3468f
#
_entry.id   196993bda9c2d40e689118e3f1c3468f
#
_cell.length_a   1.000
_cell.length_b   1.000
_cell.length_c   1.000
_cell.angle_alpha   90.00
_cell.angle_beta   90.00
_cell.angle_gamma   90.00
#
_symmetry.space_group_name_H-M   'P 1'
#
loop_
_entity.id
_entity.type
_entity.pdbx_description
1 polymer ?
#
loop_
_entity_poly.entity_id
_entity_poly.type
_entity_poly.pdbx_seq_one_letter_code
_entity_poly.pdbx_strand_id
1 'polypeptide(L)'
;MKKWLFGVLLVIASAAGGFWVSADKDMKALLSSLPTDANVLFWSIEQRDAAFRTMDRIPILAKANVIAKGDTVYPLPKGTPLTIATDVDAYMKAQRTAGLVIIHDGKVRMEKYGLDFGPEGKWTSFSVAKSFTSTLVGAA
;
A
#
# COMPACT_ATOMS: atom_id res chain seq x y z
N MET A 1 -39.66 0.67 23.53
CA MET A 1 -38.46 -0.09 23.12
C MET A 1 -38.25 -0.07 21.59
N LYS A 2 -39.23 -0.44 20.73
CA LYS A 2 -38.99 -0.50 19.25
C LYS A 2 -38.60 0.83 18.60
N LYS A 3 -39.14 1.98 19.03
CA LYS A 3 -38.83 3.30 18.44
C LYS A 3 -37.37 3.75 18.72
N TRP A 4 -36.87 3.44 19.91
CA TRP A 4 -35.48 3.77 20.27
C TRP A 4 -34.47 2.91 19.49
N LEU A 5 -34.74 1.61 19.35
CA LEU A 5 -33.96 0.71 18.50
C LEU A 5 -33.89 1.19 17.04
N PHE A 6 -35.00 1.65 16.50
CA PHE A 6 -35.05 2.20 15.13
C PHE A 6 -34.18 3.47 15.00
N GLY A 7 -34.26 4.38 15.98
CA GLY A 7 -33.40 5.58 16.00
C GLY A 7 -31.90 5.26 16.05
N VAL A 8 -31.50 4.30 16.90
CA VAL A 8 -30.10 3.84 16.98
C VAL A 8 -29.63 3.22 15.68
N LEU A 9 -30.44 2.36 15.05
CA LEU A 9 -30.11 1.76 13.76
C LEU A 9 -29.93 2.81 12.66
N LEU A 10 -30.77 3.84 12.66
CA LEU A 10 -30.69 4.92 11.67
C LEU A 10 -29.41 5.74 11.86
N VAL A 11 -29.02 6.03 13.09
CA VAL A 11 -27.74 6.71 13.40
C VAL A 11 -26.55 5.87 12.96
N ILE A 12 -26.54 4.57 13.26
CA ILE A 12 -25.46 3.65 12.84
C ILE A 12 -25.38 3.57 11.31
N ALA A 13 -26.52 3.44 10.63
CA ALA A 13 -26.56 3.38 9.17
C ALA A 13 -26.06 4.68 8.54
N SER A 14 -26.44 5.84 9.11
CA SER A 14 -25.95 7.15 8.63
C SER A 14 -24.45 7.33 8.85
N ALA A 15 -23.95 6.91 10.01
CA ALA A 15 -22.50 6.95 10.31
C ALA A 15 -21.70 6.02 9.39
N ALA A 16 -22.19 4.79 9.16
CA ALA A 16 -21.56 3.84 8.25
C ALA A 16 -21.58 4.34 6.80
N GLY A 17 -22.70 4.93 6.35
CA GLY A 17 -22.81 5.54 5.03
C GLY A 17 -21.87 6.74 4.86
N GLY A 18 -21.80 7.62 5.85
CA GLY A 18 -20.87 8.75 5.85
C GLY A 18 -19.41 8.30 5.81
N PHE A 19 -19.05 7.31 6.61
CA PHE A 19 -17.71 6.70 6.59
C PHE A 19 -17.38 6.10 5.23
N TRP A 20 -18.32 5.33 4.64
CA TRP A 20 -18.12 4.74 3.32
C TRP A 20 -17.90 5.79 2.23
N VAL A 21 -18.67 6.88 2.24
CA VAL A 21 -18.51 7.96 1.26
C VAL A 21 -17.16 8.65 1.39
N SER A 22 -16.69 8.88 2.62
CA SER A 22 -15.42 9.56 2.90
C SER A 22 -14.18 8.65 2.78
N ALA A 23 -14.35 7.33 2.83
CA ALA A 23 -13.25 6.39 2.70
C ALA A 23 -12.61 6.47 1.31
N ASP A 24 -11.27 6.44 1.26
CA ASP A 24 -10.53 6.33 0.01
C ASP A 24 -10.69 4.94 -0.64
N LYS A 25 -10.15 4.81 -1.87
CA LYS A 25 -10.27 3.58 -2.65
C LYS A 25 -9.68 2.35 -1.96
N ASP A 26 -8.53 2.51 -1.29
CA ASP A 26 -7.83 1.41 -0.63
C ASP A 26 -8.58 0.93 0.61
N MET A 27 -9.16 1.87 1.38
CA MET A 27 -10.02 1.53 2.51
C MET A 27 -11.31 0.85 2.06
N LYS A 28 -11.93 1.30 0.98
CA LYS A 28 -13.10 0.63 0.38
C LYS A 28 -12.78 -0.79 -0.07
N ALA A 29 -11.63 -0.99 -0.72
CA ALA A 29 -11.16 -2.30 -1.12
C ALA A 29 -10.95 -3.22 0.10
N LEU A 30 -10.30 -2.71 1.16
CA LEU A 30 -10.11 -3.45 2.41
C LEU A 30 -11.44 -3.88 3.03
N LEU A 31 -12.39 -2.95 3.16
CA LEU A 31 -13.70 -3.25 3.75
C LEU A 31 -14.52 -4.24 2.93
N SER A 32 -14.32 -4.25 1.61
CA SER A 32 -14.99 -5.19 0.70
C SER A 32 -14.36 -6.59 0.71
N SER A 33 -13.11 -6.71 1.17
CA SER A 33 -12.32 -7.94 1.12
C SER A 33 -11.59 -8.19 2.44
N LEU A 34 -12.26 -7.92 3.57
CA LEU A 34 -11.65 -8.08 4.90
C LEU A 34 -11.13 -9.50 5.11
N PRO A 35 -9.86 -9.67 5.50
CA PRO A 35 -9.35 -10.96 5.92
C PRO A 35 -10.06 -11.40 7.21
N THR A 36 -10.45 -12.66 7.26
CA THR A 36 -11.16 -13.26 8.40
C THR A 36 -10.24 -13.99 9.37
N ASP A 37 -8.95 -14.14 9.01
CA ASP A 37 -7.94 -14.81 9.82
C ASP A 37 -6.56 -14.17 9.63
N ALA A 38 -5.57 -14.61 10.41
CA ALA A 38 -4.20 -14.11 10.38
C ALA A 38 -3.29 -14.85 9.37
N ASN A 39 -3.82 -15.78 8.58
CA ASN A 39 -3.04 -16.60 7.66
C ASN A 39 -2.76 -15.87 6.33
N VAL A 40 -1.96 -14.83 6.37
CA VAL A 40 -1.64 -13.94 5.23
C VAL A 40 -1.28 -14.69 3.95
N LEU A 41 -0.63 -15.85 4.07
CA LEU A 41 -0.22 -16.66 2.93
C LEU A 41 -1.41 -17.27 2.17
N PHE A 42 -2.55 -17.45 2.85
CA PHE A 42 -3.74 -18.07 2.28
C PHE A 42 -4.85 -17.06 1.97
N TRP A 43 -4.62 -15.77 2.20
CA TRP A 43 -5.56 -14.73 1.79
C TRP A 43 -5.73 -14.70 0.28
N SER A 44 -6.92 -14.32 -0.17
CA SER A 44 -7.15 -14.07 -1.59
C SER A 44 -6.25 -12.94 -2.10
N ILE A 45 -6.12 -12.84 -3.40
CA ILE A 45 -5.33 -11.78 -4.03
C ILE A 45 -5.90 -10.40 -3.66
N GLU A 46 -7.21 -10.24 -3.68
CA GLU A 46 -7.91 -9.01 -3.35
C GLU A 46 -7.69 -8.61 -1.89
N GLN A 47 -7.76 -9.59 -0.99
CA GLN A 47 -7.46 -9.39 0.43
C GLN A 47 -6.03 -8.92 0.66
N ARG A 48 -5.06 -9.57 0.01
CA ARG A 48 -3.65 -9.18 0.10
C ARG A 48 -3.39 -7.79 -0.44
N ASP A 49 -3.87 -7.50 -1.64
CA ASP A 49 -3.66 -6.20 -2.29
C ASP A 49 -4.24 -5.06 -1.45
N ALA A 50 -5.44 -5.23 -0.91
CA ALA A 50 -6.07 -4.23 -0.07
C ALA A 50 -5.36 -4.08 1.28
N ALA A 51 -5.08 -5.19 1.97
CA ALA A 51 -4.47 -5.16 3.29
C ALA A 51 -3.02 -4.63 3.26
N PHE A 52 -2.23 -4.97 2.23
CA PHE A 52 -0.83 -4.53 2.12
C PHE A 52 -0.67 -3.02 1.91
N ARG A 53 -1.70 -2.36 1.38
CA ARG A 53 -1.73 -0.90 1.21
C ARG A 53 -2.24 -0.15 2.43
N THR A 54 -2.95 -0.82 3.33
CA THR A 54 -3.70 -0.17 4.41
C THR A 54 -3.31 -0.64 5.81
N MET A 55 -2.34 -1.53 5.92
CA MET A 55 -1.96 -2.15 7.20
C MET A 55 -1.57 -1.13 8.27
N ASP A 56 -0.98 0.00 7.89
CA ASP A 56 -0.62 1.09 8.80
C ASP A 56 -1.85 1.89 9.30
N ARG A 57 -3.01 1.70 8.68
CA ARG A 57 -4.27 2.41 9.00
C ARG A 57 -5.28 1.55 9.76
N ILE A 58 -4.94 0.31 10.08
CA ILE A 58 -5.81 -0.62 10.80
C ILE A 58 -5.35 -0.69 12.27
N PRO A 59 -5.90 0.14 13.17
CA PRO A 59 -5.39 0.30 14.53
C PRO A 59 -5.52 -0.97 15.38
N ILE A 60 -6.40 -1.89 14.99
CA ILE A 60 -6.59 -3.18 15.68
C ILE A 60 -5.44 -4.15 15.37
N LEU A 61 -4.80 -4.02 14.19
CA LEU A 61 -3.77 -4.95 13.73
C LEU A 61 -2.36 -4.47 14.06
N ALA A 62 -2.11 -3.17 14.09
CA ALA A 62 -0.79 -2.63 14.39
C ALA A 62 -0.86 -1.19 14.92
N LYS A 63 -0.02 -0.89 15.90
CA LYS A 63 0.29 0.49 16.26
C LYS A 63 1.41 0.96 15.33
N ALA A 64 1.07 1.82 14.37
CA ALA A 64 2.05 2.40 13.48
C ALA A 64 2.87 3.47 14.21
N ASN A 65 4.20 3.39 14.13
CA ASN A 65 5.10 4.46 14.52
C ASN A 65 5.57 5.17 13.24
N VAL A 66 5.43 6.49 13.22
CA VAL A 66 5.95 7.30 12.12
C VAL A 66 7.42 7.61 12.41
N ILE A 67 8.30 7.15 11.52
CA ILE A 67 9.71 7.53 11.54
C ILE A 67 9.82 8.81 10.72
N ALA A 68 10.23 9.91 11.36
CA ALA A 68 10.45 11.16 10.67
C ALA A 68 11.59 11.01 9.65
N LYS A 69 11.39 11.54 8.45
CA LYS A 69 12.46 11.65 7.46
C LYS A 69 13.50 12.68 7.94
N GLY A 70 14.75 12.52 7.50
CA GLY A 70 15.79 13.52 7.70
C GLY A 70 15.46 14.83 6.95
N ASP A 71 16.13 15.91 7.34
CA ASP A 71 15.92 17.24 6.76
C ASP A 71 16.48 17.35 5.34
N THR A 72 17.44 16.49 4.99
CA THR A 72 18.09 16.49 3.68
C THR A 72 17.43 15.46 2.76
N VAL A 73 16.97 15.93 1.60
CA VAL A 73 16.44 15.08 0.53
C VAL A 73 17.43 15.12 -0.63
N TYR A 74 17.86 13.94 -1.06
CA TYR A 74 18.69 13.77 -2.26
C TYR A 74 17.79 13.31 -3.41
N PRO A 75 17.30 14.21 -4.25
CA PRO A 75 16.45 13.83 -5.37
C PRO A 75 17.27 13.02 -6.38
N LEU A 76 16.72 11.92 -6.85
CA LEU A 76 17.29 11.18 -7.96
C LEU A 76 16.87 11.85 -9.27
N PRO A 77 17.81 12.38 -10.08
CA PRO A 77 17.47 13.03 -11.33
C PRO A 77 16.91 12.01 -12.33
N LYS A 78 16.00 12.45 -13.19
CA LYS A 78 15.54 11.65 -14.32
C LYS A 78 16.65 11.55 -15.37
N GLY A 79 16.90 10.34 -15.86
CA GLY A 79 17.78 10.06 -16.99
C GLY A 79 17.00 9.76 -18.27
N THR A 80 17.73 9.50 -19.35
CA THR A 80 17.12 9.00 -20.58
C THR A 80 16.34 7.70 -20.31
N PRO A 81 15.10 7.56 -20.73
CA PRO A 81 14.33 6.34 -20.53
C PRO A 81 15.09 5.10 -20.99
N LEU A 82 15.00 4.03 -20.21
CA LEU A 82 15.60 2.76 -20.57
C LEU A 82 14.73 2.04 -21.58
N THR A 83 15.32 1.64 -22.69
CA THR A 83 14.68 0.73 -23.64
C THR A 83 15.16 -0.68 -23.38
N ILE A 84 14.24 -1.56 -23.06
CA ILE A 84 14.49 -3.00 -22.84
C ILE A 84 13.58 -3.81 -23.75
N ALA A 85 14.07 -4.97 -24.19
CA ALA A 85 13.33 -5.82 -25.11
C ALA A 85 12.09 -6.49 -24.48
N THR A 86 12.04 -6.54 -23.16
CA THR A 86 10.92 -7.13 -22.40
C THR A 86 9.74 -6.17 -22.37
N ASP A 87 8.54 -6.68 -22.63
CA ASP A 87 7.31 -5.96 -22.34
C ASP A 87 7.12 -5.82 -20.84
N VAL A 88 7.51 -4.66 -20.31
CA VAL A 88 7.49 -4.37 -18.86
C VAL A 88 6.07 -4.33 -18.34
N ASP A 89 5.11 -3.85 -19.11
CA ASP A 89 3.72 -3.74 -18.66
C ASP A 89 3.09 -5.13 -18.53
N ALA A 90 3.33 -6.00 -19.51
CA ALA A 90 2.92 -7.40 -19.43
C ALA A 90 3.59 -8.12 -18.26
N TYR A 91 4.90 -7.88 -18.03
CA TYR A 91 5.62 -8.43 -16.89
C TYR A 91 5.04 -7.97 -15.55
N MET A 92 4.86 -6.67 -15.37
CA MET A 92 4.28 -6.10 -14.15
C MET A 92 2.89 -6.64 -13.87
N LYS A 93 2.07 -6.81 -14.90
CA LYS A 93 0.73 -7.41 -14.78
C LYS A 93 0.81 -8.87 -14.35
N ALA A 94 1.65 -9.66 -14.99
CA ALA A 94 1.83 -11.09 -14.69
C ALA A 94 2.36 -11.31 -13.27
N GLN A 95 3.30 -10.48 -12.82
CA GLN A 95 3.91 -10.56 -11.49
C GLN A 95 3.14 -9.77 -10.41
N ARG A 96 2.03 -9.13 -10.76
CA ARG A 96 1.26 -8.26 -9.85
C ARG A 96 2.14 -7.23 -9.16
N THR A 97 2.96 -6.55 -9.94
CA THR A 97 3.92 -5.55 -9.44
C THR A 97 3.21 -4.21 -9.23
N ALA A 98 3.21 -3.72 -8.00
CA ALA A 98 2.60 -2.44 -7.65
C ALA A 98 3.45 -1.24 -8.05
N GLY A 99 4.78 -1.36 -7.97
CA GLY A 99 5.71 -0.32 -8.37
C GLY A 99 7.04 -0.91 -8.84
N LEU A 100 7.62 -0.31 -9.87
CA LEU A 100 8.92 -0.65 -10.42
C LEU A 100 9.72 0.63 -10.65
N VAL A 101 10.90 0.70 -10.06
CA VAL A 101 11.86 1.78 -10.32
C VAL A 101 13.18 1.17 -10.75
N ILE A 102 13.73 1.64 -11.85
CA ILE A 102 15.07 1.26 -12.32
C ILE A 102 15.97 2.50 -12.27
N ILE A 103 17.05 2.37 -11.51
CA ILE A 103 18.06 3.40 -11.36
C ILE A 103 19.34 2.89 -12.02
N HIS A 104 19.95 3.73 -12.85
CA HIS A 104 21.24 3.44 -13.49
C HIS A 104 22.06 4.72 -13.54
N ASP A 105 23.30 4.65 -13.08
CA ASP A 105 24.22 5.79 -12.95
C ASP A 105 23.61 6.95 -12.14
N GLY A 106 22.99 6.63 -11.01
CA GLY A 106 22.35 7.61 -10.13
C GLY A 106 21.13 8.34 -10.71
N LYS A 107 20.58 7.86 -11.83
CA LYS A 107 19.43 8.47 -12.51
C LYS A 107 18.29 7.48 -12.62
N VAL A 108 17.06 7.97 -12.42
CA VAL A 108 15.86 7.18 -12.67
C VAL A 108 15.68 7.01 -14.17
N ARG A 109 15.80 5.77 -14.64
CA ARG A 109 15.69 5.40 -16.05
C ARG A 109 14.33 4.83 -16.42
N MET A 110 13.61 4.30 -15.45
CA MET A 110 12.24 3.84 -15.57
C MET A 110 11.55 3.93 -14.22
N GLU A 111 10.30 4.39 -14.23
CA GLU A 111 9.41 4.40 -13.06
C GLU A 111 8.01 4.08 -13.56
N LYS A 112 7.43 2.98 -13.08
CA LYS A 112 6.11 2.50 -13.48
C LYS A 112 5.33 2.00 -12.29
N TYR A 113 4.01 2.17 -12.35
CA TYR A 113 3.08 1.72 -11.32
C TYR A 113 2.00 0.83 -11.92
N GLY A 114 1.65 -0.22 -11.21
CA GLY A 114 0.56 -1.15 -11.53
C GLY A 114 -0.42 -1.26 -10.37
N LEU A 115 -1.43 -2.09 -10.51
CA LEU A 115 -2.43 -2.38 -9.47
C LEU A 115 -3.09 -1.12 -8.89
N ASP A 116 -3.26 -0.08 -9.70
CA ASP A 116 -3.80 1.20 -9.25
C ASP A 116 -3.00 1.87 -8.10
N PHE A 117 -1.72 1.54 -7.99
CA PHE A 117 -0.75 2.12 -7.05
C PHE A 117 -0.14 3.40 -7.62
N GLY A 118 0.64 4.14 -6.83
CA GLY A 118 1.28 5.38 -7.26
C GLY A 118 2.43 5.78 -6.34
N PRO A 119 3.12 6.89 -6.65
CA PRO A 119 4.33 7.32 -5.94
C PRO A 119 4.09 7.64 -4.46
N GLU A 120 2.89 8.07 -4.10
CA GLU A 120 2.50 8.34 -2.71
C GLU A 120 1.91 7.12 -2.00
N GLY A 121 1.78 6.00 -2.71
CA GLY A 121 1.22 4.77 -2.17
C GLY A 121 2.15 4.15 -1.13
N LYS A 122 1.55 3.46 -0.16
CA LYS A 122 2.26 2.65 0.82
C LYS A 122 2.06 1.18 0.54
N TRP A 123 3.06 0.39 0.81
CA TRP A 123 3.02 -1.05 0.66
C TRP A 123 3.76 -1.71 1.80
N THR A 124 3.20 -2.77 2.36
CA THR A 124 3.83 -3.50 3.45
C THR A 124 5.10 -4.19 2.96
N SER A 125 6.23 -3.85 3.56
CA SER A 125 7.55 -4.33 3.11
C SER A 125 7.85 -5.78 3.47
N PHE A 126 7.19 -6.32 4.49
CA PHE A 126 7.54 -7.63 5.05
C PHE A 126 9.06 -7.79 5.21
N SER A 127 9.62 -8.90 4.70
CA SER A 127 11.04 -9.20 4.81
C SER A 127 11.97 -8.28 4.02
N VAL A 128 11.45 -7.45 3.12
CA VAL A 128 12.27 -6.41 2.44
C VAL A 128 12.86 -5.43 3.45
N ALA A 129 12.21 -5.21 4.60
CA ALA A 129 12.75 -4.42 5.70
C ALA A 129 14.13 -4.92 6.19
N LYS A 130 14.44 -6.22 6.03
CA LYS A 130 15.75 -6.78 6.39
C LYS A 130 16.89 -6.23 5.52
N SER A 131 16.61 -5.88 4.28
CA SER A 131 17.59 -5.25 3.40
C SER A 131 17.96 -3.85 3.89
N PHE A 132 16.98 -3.09 4.40
CA PHE A 132 17.25 -1.81 5.04
C PHE A 132 18.10 -1.97 6.31
N THR A 133 17.78 -2.94 7.16
CA THR A 133 18.57 -3.25 8.36
C THR A 133 20.00 -3.61 8.00
N SER A 134 20.19 -4.47 7.00
CA SER A 134 21.53 -4.85 6.51
C SER A 134 22.33 -3.63 6.00
N THR A 135 21.68 -2.73 5.26
CA THR A 135 22.31 -1.50 4.77
C THR A 135 22.73 -0.60 5.93
N LEU A 136 21.91 -0.45 6.95
CA LEU A 136 22.23 0.36 8.13
C LEU A 136 23.41 -0.21 8.91
N VAL A 137 23.52 -1.53 9.05
CA VAL A 137 24.67 -2.19 9.67
C VAL A 137 25.95 -1.93 8.86
N GLY A 138 25.85 -1.89 7.53
CA GLY A 138 27.01 -1.56 6.67
C GLY A 138 27.40 -0.07 6.69
N ALA A 139 26.52 0.80 7.16
CA ALA A 139 26.76 2.25 7.27
C ALA A 139 27.29 2.66 8.66
N ALA A 140 27.13 1.79 9.68
CA ALA A 140 27.58 2.03 11.05
C ALA A 140 29.04 1.65 11.25
#